data_808e67420a1dc61aafc8b0da7118a371
#
_entry.id   808e67420a1dc61aafc8b0da7118a371
#
_cell.length_a   1.000
_cell.length_b   1.000
_cell.length_c   1.000
_cell.angle_alpha   90.00
_cell.angle_beta   90.00
_cell.angle_gamma   90.00
#
_symmetry.space_group_name_H-M   'P 1'
#
loop_
_entity.id
_entity.type
_entity.pdbx_description
1 polymer ?
#
loop_
_entity_poly.entity_id
_entity_poly.type
_entity_poly.pdbx_seq_one_letter_code
_entity_poly.pdbx_strand_id
1 'polypeptide(L)'
;MLKVNKELEKINANSLAKIIVYEPPIESFINSLDFYNLVLAKSGLYVVLKNELGATFDLLQNIKCANPSLNDLGFTSIFYTFLPKPKLQLFNEILEMFKYVCNQTNWELCVNVYYDLKNKEFKLSLDKQIISGAAADYKYSEEYEMSKNYVRYLQIHSHNTMTAT
;
A
#
# COMPACT_ATOMS: atom_id res chain seq x y z
N MET A 1 7.67 -23.00 -21.07
CA MET A 1 6.47 -22.13 -20.96
C MET A 1 5.18 -22.81 -21.43
N LEU A 2 5.05 -23.24 -22.70
CA LEU A 2 3.83 -23.85 -23.25
C LEU A 2 3.26 -25.08 -22.50
N LYS A 3 4.08 -25.88 -21.84
CA LYS A 3 3.65 -27.12 -21.15
C LYS A 3 3.06 -26.84 -19.77
N VAL A 4 3.63 -25.87 -19.03
CA VAL A 4 3.12 -25.43 -17.72
C VAL A 4 1.77 -24.74 -17.88
N ASN A 5 1.60 -23.90 -18.90
CA ASN A 5 0.33 -23.20 -19.14
C ASN A 5 -0.82 -24.17 -19.48
N LYS A 6 -0.57 -25.25 -20.24
CA LYS A 6 -1.60 -26.24 -20.56
C LYS A 6 -2.06 -27.07 -19.37
N GLU A 7 -1.18 -27.36 -18.41
CA GLU A 7 -1.56 -28.05 -17.17
C GLU A 7 -2.31 -27.11 -16.22
N LEU A 8 -1.89 -25.85 -16.12
CA LEU A 8 -2.59 -24.83 -15.33
C LEU A 8 -3.99 -24.53 -15.89
N GLU A 9 -4.18 -24.51 -17.21
CA GLU A 9 -5.50 -24.37 -17.83
C GLU A 9 -6.46 -25.47 -17.40
N LYS A 10 -5.97 -26.73 -17.27
CA LYS A 10 -6.78 -27.85 -16.81
C LYS A 10 -7.13 -27.74 -15.32
N ILE A 11 -6.21 -27.27 -14.49
CA ILE A 11 -6.43 -27.04 -13.05
C ILE A 11 -7.43 -25.92 -12.87
N ASN A 12 -7.25 -24.80 -13.60
CA ASN A 12 -8.10 -23.63 -13.49
C ASN A 12 -9.54 -23.87 -13.98
N ALA A 13 -9.74 -24.78 -14.93
CA ALA A 13 -11.08 -25.14 -15.40
C ALA A 13 -11.98 -25.76 -14.31
N ASN A 14 -11.38 -26.32 -13.24
CA ASN A 14 -12.08 -27.04 -12.17
C ASN A 14 -11.92 -26.40 -10.79
N SER A 15 -11.23 -25.25 -10.67
CA SER A 15 -10.99 -24.60 -9.39
C SER A 15 -11.70 -23.25 -9.24
N LEU A 16 -12.11 -22.95 -8.00
CA LEU A 16 -12.72 -21.66 -7.65
C LEU A 16 -11.74 -20.47 -7.75
N ALA A 17 -10.42 -20.75 -7.76
CA ALA A 17 -9.37 -19.75 -7.89
C ALA A 17 -8.46 -20.09 -9.06
N LYS A 18 -8.21 -19.12 -9.92
CA LYS A 18 -7.26 -19.27 -11.03
C LYS A 18 -5.84 -19.18 -10.51
N ILE A 19 -4.98 -20.12 -10.95
CA ILE A 19 -3.54 -20.04 -10.79
C ILE A 19 -2.95 -19.40 -12.04
N ILE A 20 -2.27 -18.27 -11.88
CA ILE A 20 -1.67 -17.49 -12.97
C ILE A 20 -0.16 -17.45 -12.76
N VAL A 21 0.61 -17.61 -13.84
CA VAL A 21 2.06 -17.45 -13.76
C VAL A 21 2.42 -15.99 -13.84
N TYR A 22 3.30 -15.55 -12.93
CA TYR A 22 3.78 -14.16 -12.94
C TYR A 22 4.58 -13.85 -14.20
N GLU A 23 4.20 -12.78 -14.87
CA GLU A 23 4.90 -12.23 -16.04
C GLU A 23 5.20 -10.73 -15.82
N PRO A 24 6.48 -10.30 -15.89
CA PRO A 24 6.84 -8.90 -15.78
C PRO A 24 6.42 -8.10 -17.03
N PRO A 25 6.26 -6.75 -16.93
CA PRO A 25 6.42 -5.98 -15.72
C PRO A 25 5.19 -6.06 -14.80
N ILE A 26 5.40 -5.82 -13.49
CA ILE A 26 4.38 -6.01 -12.46
C ILE A 26 3.13 -5.14 -12.68
N GLU A 27 3.29 -3.94 -13.20
CA GLU A 27 2.20 -3.01 -13.49
C GLU A 27 1.21 -3.59 -14.51
N SER A 28 1.74 -4.12 -15.61
CA SER A 28 0.91 -4.75 -16.65
C SER A 28 0.28 -6.03 -16.15
N PHE A 29 1.02 -6.80 -15.37
CA PHE A 29 0.54 -8.05 -14.78
C PHE A 29 -0.64 -7.81 -13.83
N ILE A 30 -0.52 -6.85 -12.90
CA ILE A 30 -1.60 -6.51 -11.97
C ILE A 30 -2.87 -6.09 -12.71
N ASN A 31 -2.74 -5.35 -13.82
CA ASN A 31 -3.90 -4.93 -14.61
C ASN A 31 -4.69 -6.11 -15.18
N SER A 32 -4.03 -7.23 -15.47
CA SER A 32 -4.66 -8.45 -16.01
C SER A 32 -5.32 -9.33 -14.94
N LEU A 33 -5.12 -9.05 -13.64
CA LEU A 33 -5.65 -9.88 -12.56
C LEU A 33 -7.11 -9.55 -12.24
N ASP A 34 -7.86 -10.60 -11.87
CA ASP A 34 -9.18 -10.49 -11.23
C ASP A 34 -9.06 -10.03 -9.77
N PHE A 35 -10.19 -9.92 -9.06
CA PHE A 35 -10.22 -9.53 -7.64
C PHE A 35 -9.40 -10.48 -6.74
N TYR A 36 -9.46 -11.79 -6.99
CA TYR A 36 -8.73 -12.82 -6.24
C TYR A 36 -8.01 -13.75 -7.19
N ASN A 37 -6.71 -13.93 -6.99
CA ASN A 37 -5.88 -14.82 -7.80
C ASN A 37 -4.85 -15.55 -6.96
N LEU A 38 -4.45 -16.72 -7.43
CA LEU A 38 -3.23 -17.39 -7.00
C LEU A 38 -2.15 -17.15 -8.07
N VAL A 39 -1.02 -16.61 -7.67
CA VAL A 39 0.08 -16.27 -8.58
C VAL A 39 1.28 -17.13 -8.28
N LEU A 40 1.71 -17.89 -9.29
CA LEU A 40 2.91 -18.70 -9.23
C LEU A 40 4.10 -17.90 -9.76
N ALA A 41 5.10 -17.71 -8.91
CA ALA A 41 6.39 -17.10 -9.25
C ALA A 41 7.53 -18.06 -8.88
N LYS A 42 8.75 -17.71 -9.24
CA LYS A 42 9.94 -18.51 -8.92
C LYS A 42 10.16 -18.66 -7.41
N SER A 43 9.85 -17.62 -6.65
CA SER A 43 9.95 -17.56 -5.18
C SER A 43 8.84 -18.32 -4.45
N GLY A 44 7.73 -18.65 -5.13
CA GLY A 44 6.64 -19.40 -4.53
C GLY A 44 5.25 -19.10 -5.08
N LEU A 45 4.25 -19.53 -4.30
CA LEU A 45 2.84 -19.30 -4.60
C LEU A 45 2.35 -18.13 -3.75
N TYR A 46 1.74 -17.15 -4.40
CA TYR A 46 1.20 -15.94 -3.77
C TYR A 46 -0.32 -15.93 -3.85
N VAL A 47 -0.96 -15.43 -2.80
CA VAL A 47 -2.32 -14.93 -2.85
C VAL A 47 -2.27 -13.47 -3.27
N VAL A 48 -3.08 -13.11 -4.26
CA VAL A 48 -3.22 -11.73 -4.71
C VAL A 48 -4.65 -11.27 -4.58
N LEU A 49 -4.84 -10.23 -3.78
CA LEU A 49 -6.11 -9.52 -3.62
C LEU A 49 -6.01 -8.17 -4.30
N LYS A 50 -6.86 -7.95 -5.30
CA LYS A 50 -6.90 -6.70 -6.06
C LYS A 50 -8.22 -5.98 -5.81
N ASN A 51 -8.14 -4.68 -5.62
CA ASN A 51 -9.30 -3.79 -5.59
C ASN A 51 -9.00 -2.50 -6.36
N GLU A 52 -9.87 -1.52 -6.28
CA GLU A 52 -9.70 -0.21 -6.96
C GLU A 52 -8.53 0.64 -6.41
N LEU A 53 -8.03 0.34 -5.22
CA LEU A 53 -6.94 1.06 -4.58
C LEU A 53 -5.56 0.46 -4.86
N GLY A 54 -5.52 -0.83 -5.21
CA GLY A 54 -4.26 -1.52 -5.44
C GLY A 54 -4.39 -3.04 -5.42
N ALA A 55 -3.25 -3.70 -5.29
CA ALA A 55 -3.15 -5.14 -5.17
C ALA A 55 -2.20 -5.53 -4.03
N THR A 56 -2.66 -6.41 -3.16
CA THR A 56 -1.83 -7.01 -2.12
C THR A 56 -1.33 -8.36 -2.60
N PHE A 57 -0.04 -8.59 -2.50
CA PHE A 57 0.61 -9.87 -2.76
C PHE A 57 1.15 -10.42 -1.45
N ASP A 58 0.70 -11.60 -1.07
CA ASP A 58 1.19 -12.28 0.12
C ASP A 58 1.66 -13.69 -0.24
N LEU A 59 2.90 -14.02 0.13
CA LEU A 59 3.48 -15.34 -0.10
C LEU A 59 2.75 -16.38 0.75
N LEU A 60 1.95 -17.20 0.09
CA LEU A 60 1.20 -18.29 0.75
C LEU A 60 2.13 -19.46 1.09
N GLN A 61 2.99 -19.81 0.15
CA GLN A 61 3.92 -20.92 0.30
C GLN A 61 5.24 -20.62 -0.41
N ASN A 62 6.33 -20.70 0.35
CA ASN A 62 7.68 -20.61 -0.21
C ASN A 62 8.02 -21.96 -0.89
N ILE A 63 7.85 -21.99 -2.20
CA ILE A 63 8.24 -23.13 -3.03
C ILE A 63 9.42 -22.67 -3.86
N LYS A 64 10.62 -23.13 -3.54
CA LYS A 64 11.76 -22.91 -4.42
C LYS A 64 11.54 -23.67 -5.70
N CYS A 65 10.89 -23.04 -6.66
CA CYS A 65 10.63 -23.65 -7.96
C CYS A 65 11.92 -23.67 -8.77
N ALA A 66 12.42 -24.86 -9.06
CA ALA A 66 13.62 -25.05 -9.87
C ALA A 66 13.40 -24.74 -11.37
N ASN A 67 12.18 -24.37 -11.77
CA ASN A 67 11.89 -24.06 -13.17
C ASN A 67 12.52 -22.72 -13.58
N PRO A 68 13.53 -22.72 -14.47
CA PRO A 68 14.23 -21.50 -14.87
C PRO A 68 13.34 -20.54 -15.69
N SER A 69 12.19 -21.02 -16.16
CA SER A 69 11.25 -20.20 -16.95
C SER A 69 10.32 -19.35 -16.10
N LEU A 70 10.32 -19.50 -14.76
CA LEU A 70 9.51 -18.66 -13.88
C LEU A 70 10.25 -17.39 -13.49
N ASN A 71 9.54 -16.29 -13.56
CA ASN A 71 10.03 -15.00 -13.10
C ASN A 71 9.88 -14.89 -11.58
N ASP A 72 10.79 -14.14 -10.93
CA ASP A 72 10.75 -13.90 -9.51
C ASP A 72 10.04 -12.58 -9.18
N LEU A 73 9.25 -12.58 -8.10
CA LEU A 73 8.64 -11.37 -7.56
C LEU A 73 9.60 -10.64 -6.60
N GLY A 74 10.53 -11.37 -5.96
CA GLY A 74 11.58 -10.79 -5.11
C GLY A 74 11.12 -10.29 -3.74
N PHE A 75 9.87 -10.54 -3.34
CA PHE A 75 9.34 -10.13 -2.04
C PHE A 75 8.43 -11.21 -1.42
N THR A 76 8.17 -11.11 -0.12
CA THR A 76 7.25 -12.02 0.60
C THR A 76 5.85 -11.42 0.77
N SER A 77 5.76 -10.11 0.95
CA SER A 77 4.50 -9.36 0.99
C SER A 77 4.72 -7.96 0.45
N ILE A 78 3.78 -7.46 -0.32
CA ILE A 78 3.78 -6.09 -0.82
C ILE A 78 2.35 -5.63 -1.10
N PHE A 79 2.10 -4.34 -0.85
CA PHE A 79 0.91 -3.65 -1.36
C PHE A 79 1.32 -2.72 -2.50
N TYR A 80 0.82 -2.99 -3.68
CA TYR A 80 1.01 -2.16 -4.86
C TYR A 80 -0.18 -1.23 -5.01
N THR A 81 0.01 0.06 -4.75
CA THR A 81 -1.07 1.05 -4.84
C THR A 81 -1.27 1.59 -6.26
N PHE A 82 -2.53 1.77 -6.64
CA PHE A 82 -2.93 2.50 -7.87
C PHE A 82 -3.09 3.99 -7.63
N LEU A 83 -3.05 4.42 -6.36
CA LEU A 83 -3.14 5.82 -6.02
C LEU A 83 -1.89 6.56 -6.50
N PRO A 84 -2.02 7.81 -6.94
CA PRO A 84 -0.87 8.61 -7.36
C PRO A 84 0.08 8.87 -6.20
N LYS A 85 1.34 9.14 -6.52
CA LYS A 85 2.30 9.58 -5.51
C LYS A 85 2.06 11.05 -5.16
N PRO A 86 2.07 11.42 -3.87
CA PRO A 86 2.01 12.82 -3.47
C PRO A 86 3.18 13.62 -4.04
N LYS A 87 2.92 14.88 -4.38
CA LYS A 87 3.97 15.79 -4.82
C LYS A 87 4.87 16.16 -3.64
N LEU A 88 6.14 16.42 -3.91
CA LEU A 88 7.12 16.85 -2.91
C LEU A 88 6.65 18.10 -2.15
N GLN A 89 5.91 18.99 -2.81
CA GLN A 89 5.35 20.17 -2.19
C GLN A 89 4.49 19.85 -0.97
N LEU A 90 3.66 18.79 -1.02
CA LEU A 90 2.84 18.36 0.11
C LEU A 90 3.69 17.99 1.34
N PHE A 91 4.79 17.30 1.13
CA PHE A 91 5.71 16.96 2.22
C PHE A 91 6.42 18.18 2.77
N ASN A 92 6.78 19.15 1.93
CA ASN A 92 7.36 20.42 2.40
C ASN A 92 6.36 21.21 3.26
N GLU A 93 5.09 21.26 2.87
CA GLU A 93 4.02 21.89 3.67
C GLU A 93 3.88 21.22 5.04
N ILE A 94 3.89 19.88 5.10
CA ILE A 94 3.85 19.12 6.36
C ILE A 94 5.08 19.44 7.23
N LEU A 95 6.27 19.46 6.64
CA LEU A 95 7.50 19.77 7.37
C LEU A 95 7.52 21.21 7.92
N GLU A 96 7.01 22.16 7.17
CA GLU A 96 6.89 23.55 7.66
C GLU A 96 5.87 23.66 8.81
N MET A 97 4.76 22.92 8.75
CA MET A 97 3.81 22.83 9.87
C MET A 97 4.46 22.23 11.12
N PHE A 98 5.23 21.14 10.97
CA PHE A 98 5.96 20.53 12.08
C PHE A 98 6.97 21.49 12.70
N LYS A 99 7.78 22.15 11.89
CA LYS A 99 8.74 23.17 12.36
C LYS A 99 8.03 24.30 13.11
N TYR A 100 6.93 24.80 12.56
CA TYR A 100 6.18 25.88 13.19
C TYR A 100 5.67 25.47 14.57
N VAL A 101 4.97 24.34 14.69
CA VAL A 101 4.41 23.88 15.98
C VAL A 101 5.52 23.54 16.96
N CYS A 102 6.55 22.82 16.55
CA CYS A 102 7.66 22.46 17.43
C CYS A 102 8.40 23.70 17.97
N ASN A 103 8.65 24.70 17.12
CA ASN A 103 9.34 25.92 17.52
C ASN A 103 8.50 26.79 18.50
N GLN A 104 7.17 26.74 18.38
CA GLN A 104 6.29 27.53 19.25
C GLN A 104 5.96 26.85 20.58
N THR A 105 5.86 25.53 20.58
CA THR A 105 5.26 24.80 21.70
C THR A 105 6.15 23.68 22.24
N ASN A 106 7.16 23.26 21.49
CA ASN A 106 7.95 22.04 21.73
C ASN A 106 7.07 20.77 21.82
N TRP A 107 5.93 20.75 21.12
CA TRP A 107 4.99 19.63 21.08
C TRP A 107 5.12 18.87 19.77
N GLU A 108 4.72 17.61 19.79
CA GLU A 108 4.62 16.78 18.59
C GLU A 108 3.28 17.05 17.89
N LEU A 109 3.27 16.97 16.58
CA LEU A 109 2.10 17.13 15.73
C LEU A 109 1.92 15.89 14.87
N CYS A 110 0.67 15.41 14.76
CA CYS A 110 0.29 14.35 13.83
C CYS A 110 -0.54 14.94 12.67
N VAL A 111 -0.19 14.55 11.46
CA VAL A 111 -0.90 14.94 10.22
C VAL A 111 -1.32 13.70 9.49
N ASN A 112 -2.60 13.60 9.15
CA ASN A 112 -3.12 12.59 8.25
C ASN A 112 -3.23 13.15 6.83
N VAL A 113 -2.81 12.33 5.86
CA VAL A 113 -2.94 12.62 4.43
C VAL A 113 -4.01 11.70 3.87
N TYR A 114 -5.06 12.28 3.34
CA TYR A 114 -6.14 11.56 2.66
C TYR A 114 -6.05 11.81 1.16
N TYR A 115 -6.44 10.82 0.37
CA TYR A 115 -6.64 10.98 -1.06
C TYR A 115 -8.14 11.04 -1.34
N ASP A 116 -8.58 12.13 -1.95
CA ASP A 116 -9.95 12.33 -2.41
C ASP A 116 -10.14 11.61 -3.76
N LEU A 117 -10.87 10.50 -3.74
CA LEU A 117 -11.14 9.69 -4.93
C LEU A 117 -11.98 10.44 -5.97
N LYS A 118 -12.85 11.35 -5.53
CA LYS A 118 -13.72 12.12 -6.39
C LYS A 118 -12.97 13.25 -7.10
N ASN A 119 -12.23 14.06 -6.34
CA ASN A 119 -11.53 15.23 -6.86
C ASN A 119 -10.10 14.92 -7.33
N LYS A 120 -9.60 13.70 -7.09
CA LYS A 120 -8.26 13.23 -7.48
C LYS A 120 -7.13 14.09 -6.89
N GLU A 121 -7.29 14.50 -5.64
CA GLU A 121 -6.33 15.36 -4.95
C GLU A 121 -6.03 14.86 -3.53
N PHE A 122 -4.88 15.26 -3.00
CA PHE A 122 -4.51 14.98 -1.62
C PHE A 122 -5.05 16.08 -0.70
N LYS A 123 -5.54 15.67 0.47
CA LYS A 123 -6.02 16.53 1.54
C LYS A 123 -5.19 16.29 2.79
N LEU A 124 -4.79 17.35 3.46
CA LEU A 124 -4.20 17.29 4.80
C LEU A 124 -5.30 17.43 5.83
N SER A 125 -5.24 16.61 6.87
CA SER A 125 -6.09 16.74 8.04
C SER A 125 -5.24 16.85 9.29
N LEU A 126 -5.53 17.89 10.07
CA LEU A 126 -5.09 18.05 11.44
C LEU A 126 -6.25 17.61 12.32
N ASP A 127 -6.39 16.30 12.48
CA ASP A 127 -7.46 15.75 13.28
C ASP A 127 -7.37 16.27 14.74
N LYS A 128 -8.48 16.23 15.46
CA LYS A 128 -8.49 16.64 16.86
C LYS A 128 -7.49 15.79 17.64
N GLN A 129 -6.46 16.41 18.16
CA GLN A 129 -5.37 15.73 18.85
C GLN A 129 -5.06 16.39 20.19
N ILE A 130 -4.64 15.55 21.13
CA ILE A 130 -4.03 16.00 22.40
C ILE A 130 -2.53 15.82 22.23
N ILE A 131 -1.81 16.91 22.18
CA ILE A 131 -0.37 16.93 21.89
C ILE A 131 0.42 17.31 23.13
N SER A 132 1.59 16.69 23.27
CA SER A 132 2.55 16.97 24.34
C SER A 132 3.97 16.89 23.79
N GLY A 133 4.96 17.11 24.64
CA GLY A 133 6.38 17.00 24.27
C GLY A 133 6.85 15.59 23.95
N ALA A 134 6.04 14.56 24.23
CA ALA A 134 6.42 13.17 24.08
C ALA A 134 5.36 12.27 23.43
N ALA A 135 4.17 12.80 23.13
CA ALA A 135 3.09 12.02 22.52
C ALA A 135 2.08 12.90 21.80
N ALA A 136 1.52 12.37 20.73
CA ALA A 136 0.34 12.89 20.08
C ALA A 136 -0.75 11.79 20.10
N ASP A 137 -1.78 11.99 20.92
CA ASP A 137 -3.00 11.19 20.91
C ASP A 137 -4.05 11.92 20.08
N TYR A 138 -4.65 11.22 19.12
CA TYR A 138 -5.55 11.84 18.12
C TYR A 138 -6.78 10.99 17.88
N LYS A 139 -7.88 11.68 17.56
CA LYS A 139 -9.09 11.07 17.03
C LYS A 139 -9.13 11.34 15.54
N TYR A 140 -9.33 10.28 14.75
CA TYR A 140 -9.56 10.43 13.33
C TYR A 140 -10.77 11.30 13.02
N SER A 141 -10.69 12.05 11.95
CA SER A 141 -11.83 12.82 11.45
C SER A 141 -12.93 11.87 10.97
N GLU A 142 -14.09 11.93 11.60
CA GLU A 142 -15.25 11.14 11.19
C GLU A 142 -15.65 11.49 9.74
N GLU A 143 -15.48 12.73 9.32
CA GLU A 143 -15.76 13.18 7.96
C GLU A 143 -14.96 12.37 6.93
N TYR A 144 -13.68 12.16 7.16
CA TYR A 144 -12.82 11.43 6.23
C TYR A 144 -12.94 9.91 6.38
N GLU A 145 -12.96 9.40 7.61
CA GLU A 145 -12.96 7.95 7.86
C GLU A 145 -14.30 7.27 7.51
N MET A 146 -15.42 7.99 7.67
CA MET A 146 -16.75 7.45 7.35
C MET A 146 -17.14 7.62 5.87
N SER A 147 -16.39 8.43 5.13
CA SER A 147 -16.69 8.73 3.74
C SER A 147 -16.01 7.73 2.80
N LYS A 148 -16.80 7.14 1.90
CA LYS A 148 -16.27 6.30 0.81
C LYS A 148 -15.44 7.07 -0.24
N ASN A 149 -15.45 8.41 -0.16
CA ASN A 149 -14.73 9.25 -1.12
C ASN A 149 -13.27 9.47 -0.73
N TYR A 150 -12.88 9.14 0.50
CA TYR A 150 -11.53 9.38 0.99
C TYR A 150 -10.83 8.08 1.36
N VAL A 151 -9.54 8.02 1.04
CA VAL A 151 -8.65 6.94 1.45
C VAL A 151 -7.54 7.55 2.28
N ARG A 152 -7.36 7.09 3.51
CA ARG A 152 -6.20 7.49 4.30
C ARG A 152 -4.95 6.91 3.65
N TYR A 153 -4.13 7.82 3.11
CA TYR A 153 -2.94 7.45 2.36
C TYR A 153 -1.71 7.31 3.25
N LEU A 154 -1.55 8.23 4.19
CA LEU A 154 -0.36 8.33 5.03
C LEU A 154 -0.71 9.04 6.34
N GLN A 155 -0.04 8.64 7.40
CA GLN A 155 -0.02 9.33 8.68
C GLN A 155 1.42 9.64 9.03
N ILE A 156 1.69 10.89 9.38
CA ILE A 156 3.02 11.37 9.73
C ILE A 156 2.92 12.14 11.03
N HIS A 157 3.86 11.91 11.94
CA HIS A 157 4.00 12.71 13.14
C HIS A 157 5.42 13.26 13.25
N SER A 158 5.53 14.43 13.87
CA SER A 158 6.83 15.00 14.17
C SER A 158 7.39 14.35 15.44
N HIS A 159 8.71 14.24 15.48
CA HIS A 159 9.44 14.05 16.72
C HIS A 159 10.13 15.37 17.03
N ASN A 160 9.97 15.88 18.25
CA ASN A 160 10.73 17.03 18.69
C ASN A 160 12.16 16.59 19.08
N THR A 161 12.86 17.28 19.93
CA THR A 161 14.29 17.11 20.23
C THR A 161 14.72 15.73 20.80
N MET A 162 13.92 14.69 20.73
CA MET A 162 14.38 13.35 21.11
C MET A 162 15.44 12.88 20.12
N THR A 163 16.70 12.90 20.56
CA THR A 163 17.77 12.19 19.87
C THR A 163 17.40 10.72 19.83
N ALA A 164 17.41 10.14 18.62
CA ALA A 164 17.31 8.70 18.49
C ALA A 164 18.42 8.05 19.32
N THR A 165 18.04 7.35 20.37
CA THR A 165 18.96 6.52 21.17
C THR A 165 19.12 5.16 20.51
#